data_3364221104bf2c5a8fd6d6a5f67da6f3
#
_entry.id   3364221104bf2c5a8fd6d6a5f67da6f3
#
_cell.length_a   1.000
_cell.length_b   1.000
_cell.length_c   1.000
_cell.angle_alpha   90.00
_cell.angle_beta   90.00
_cell.angle_gamma   90.00
#
_symmetry.space_group_name_H-M   'P 1'
#
loop_
_entity.id
_entity.type
_entity.pdbx_description
1 polymer ?
#
loop_
_entity_poly.entity_id
_entity_poly.type
_entity_poly.pdbx_seq_one_letter_code
_entity_poly.pdbx_strand_id
1 'polypeptide(L)'
;MSEDIQVIVVDDNSPDADTYLERYPELSRPYLEFIRASKNGGAGYARNIGLDHAKGKWLLFADADDFFVGNMYDIINTHVESDADVIYFRKQAVYSDDINRKSPRSGYIDKIMDIYLKTGDELPLRTRYGVPWGKMIKKSLVENHHIRFEEIKYSNDILFSVHVGCLAKKIEAIDTVLYVVASREGSATSNYCLKPDELRIRAGAAFRYDSFLFQHNMSQRREIVSYIRRMLSQDRSLLNYYFKRLDEIYPSKIAALKDICNGCSLKFKVVFYLYSLIIWISRCLVS
;
A
#
# COMPACT_ATOMS: atom_id res chain seq x y z
N MET A 1 11.43 12.91 24.37
CA MET A 1 10.19 12.24 23.95
C MET A 1 9.47 11.89 25.23
N SER A 2 8.17 12.10 25.31
CA SER A 2 7.39 11.82 26.51
C SER A 2 7.16 10.30 26.65
N GLU A 3 6.78 9.87 27.85
CA GLU A 3 6.41 8.45 28.15
C GLU A 3 5.21 7.95 27.33
N ASP A 4 4.55 8.85 26.58
CA ASP A 4 3.36 8.57 25.80
C ASP A 4 3.63 7.95 24.42
N ILE A 5 4.90 7.85 24.00
CA ILE A 5 5.29 7.31 22.68
C ILE A 5 6.10 6.03 22.88
N GLN A 6 5.60 4.92 22.37
CA GLN A 6 6.36 3.70 22.14
C GLN A 6 6.97 3.73 20.75
N VAL A 7 8.27 3.51 20.63
CA VAL A 7 8.97 3.34 19.35
C VAL A 7 9.38 1.88 19.21
N ILE A 8 8.95 1.22 18.13
CA ILE A 8 9.28 -0.16 17.83
C ILE A 8 10.09 -0.18 16.54
N VAL A 9 11.35 -0.62 16.65
CA VAL A 9 12.24 -0.80 15.50
C VAL A 9 12.40 -2.28 15.25
N VAL A 10 11.99 -2.75 14.07
CA VAL A 10 12.10 -4.17 13.71
C VAL A 10 13.13 -4.32 12.61
N ASP A 11 14.22 -5.05 12.93
CA ASP A 11 15.20 -5.47 11.95
C ASP A 11 14.78 -6.79 11.30
N ASP A 12 14.68 -6.80 9.96
CA ASP A 12 14.26 -7.97 9.17
C ASP A 12 15.39 -9.00 8.99
N ASN A 13 16.07 -9.33 10.09
CA ASN A 13 17.17 -10.29 10.15
C ASN A 13 18.37 -9.92 9.26
N SER A 14 18.85 -8.68 9.39
CA SER A 14 20.06 -8.21 8.70
C SER A 14 21.31 -8.95 9.20
N PRO A 15 22.30 -9.22 8.33
CA PRO A 15 23.49 -9.97 8.69
C PRO A 15 24.31 -9.33 9.81
N ASP A 16 24.31 -8.00 9.92
CA ASP A 16 25.09 -7.18 10.83
C ASP A 16 24.28 -6.56 11.99
N ALA A 17 23.05 -7.06 12.22
CA ALA A 17 22.14 -6.53 13.26
C ALA A 17 22.75 -6.55 14.66
N ASP A 18 23.64 -7.52 14.96
CA ASP A 18 24.29 -7.63 16.26
C ASP A 18 25.19 -6.42 16.59
N THR A 19 25.64 -5.68 15.58
CA THR A 19 26.46 -4.46 15.74
C THR A 19 25.62 -3.18 15.83
N TYR A 20 24.31 -3.25 15.66
CA TYR A 20 23.45 -2.06 15.61
C TYR A 20 23.39 -1.32 16.95
N LEU A 21 23.31 -2.05 18.06
CA LEU A 21 23.29 -1.41 19.39
C LEU A 21 24.60 -0.68 19.71
N GLU A 22 25.74 -1.19 19.23
CA GLU A 22 27.03 -0.52 19.35
C GLU A 22 27.12 0.72 18.43
N ARG A 23 26.62 0.58 17.21
CA ARG A 23 26.67 1.62 16.17
C ARG A 23 25.63 2.73 16.40
N TYR A 24 24.49 2.38 17.01
CA TYR A 24 23.36 3.26 17.27
C TYR A 24 22.89 3.09 18.75
N PRO A 25 23.64 3.67 19.72
CA PRO A 25 23.32 3.50 21.15
C PRO A 25 21.95 4.07 21.53
N GLU A 26 21.38 4.96 20.73
CA GLU A 26 20.01 5.45 20.89
C GLU A 26 18.94 4.37 20.75
N LEU A 27 19.23 3.22 20.16
CA LEU A 27 18.32 2.05 20.11
C LEU A 27 18.11 1.41 21.48
N SER A 28 18.96 1.71 22.48
CA SER A 28 18.84 1.22 23.85
C SER A 28 18.00 2.14 24.76
N ARG A 29 17.32 3.14 24.24
CA ARG A 29 16.50 4.06 25.05
C ARG A 29 15.26 3.38 25.61
N PRO A 30 14.79 3.72 26.83
CA PRO A 30 13.68 3.02 27.50
C PRO A 30 12.34 3.03 26.75
N TYR A 31 12.09 4.03 25.92
CA TYR A 31 10.86 4.14 25.10
C TYR A 31 10.96 3.45 23.73
N LEU A 32 12.14 2.87 23.42
CA LEU A 32 12.41 2.21 22.16
C LEU A 32 12.58 0.71 22.39
N GLU A 33 11.84 -0.08 21.65
CA GLU A 33 11.94 -1.54 21.61
C GLU A 33 12.59 -1.93 20.28
N PHE A 34 13.81 -2.50 20.35
CA PHE A 34 14.50 -3.05 19.17
C PHE A 34 14.26 -4.55 19.10
N ILE A 35 13.73 -5.00 17.97
CA ILE A 35 13.37 -6.41 17.75
C ILE A 35 14.10 -6.90 16.51
N ARG A 36 14.86 -7.99 16.65
CA ARG A 36 15.38 -8.73 15.51
C ARG A 36 14.43 -9.83 15.11
N ALA A 37 13.98 -9.81 13.85
CA ALA A 37 13.13 -10.86 13.31
C ALA A 37 13.90 -12.19 13.19
N SER A 38 13.21 -13.32 13.34
CA SER A 38 13.81 -14.65 13.29
C SER A 38 14.25 -15.07 11.88
N LYS A 39 13.73 -14.41 10.85
CA LYS A 39 14.07 -14.63 9.42
C LYS A 39 13.93 -13.34 8.66
N ASN A 40 14.55 -13.26 7.49
CA ASN A 40 14.26 -12.21 6.51
C ASN A 40 12.93 -12.52 5.82
N GLY A 41 11.87 -11.81 6.20
CA GLY A 41 10.50 -11.99 5.70
C GLY A 41 9.98 -10.80 4.90
N GLY A 42 10.78 -9.74 4.78
CA GLY A 42 10.44 -8.50 4.09
C GLY A 42 9.64 -7.51 4.94
N ALA A 43 9.41 -6.33 4.39
CA ALA A 43 8.80 -5.21 5.11
C ALA A 43 7.40 -5.53 5.69
N GLY A 44 6.60 -6.36 5.01
CA GLY A 44 5.30 -6.78 5.52
C GLY A 44 5.40 -7.60 6.78
N TYR A 45 6.32 -8.57 6.81
CA TYR A 45 6.61 -9.40 7.98
C TYR A 45 7.13 -8.56 9.15
N ALA A 46 8.11 -7.68 8.91
CA ALA A 46 8.65 -6.80 9.93
C ALA A 46 7.56 -5.88 10.54
N ARG A 47 6.68 -5.29 9.70
CA ARG A 47 5.56 -4.47 10.20
C ARG A 47 4.55 -5.29 10.99
N ASN A 48 4.30 -6.56 10.65
CA ASN A 48 3.43 -7.44 11.42
C ASN A 48 3.99 -7.72 12.81
N ILE A 49 5.31 -7.93 12.94
CA ILE A 49 5.97 -8.04 14.27
C ILE A 49 5.76 -6.74 15.06
N GLY A 50 5.96 -5.57 14.43
CA GLY A 50 5.71 -4.29 15.08
C GLY A 50 4.26 -4.14 15.56
N LEU A 51 3.28 -4.60 14.80
CA LEU A 51 1.87 -4.63 15.20
C LEU A 51 1.61 -5.49 16.42
N ASP A 52 2.27 -6.65 16.53
CA ASP A 52 2.10 -7.57 17.66
C ASP A 52 2.67 -6.98 18.96
N HIS A 53 3.65 -6.10 18.88
CA HIS A 53 4.29 -5.44 20.02
C HIS A 53 3.70 -4.06 20.35
N ALA A 54 2.87 -3.49 19.47
CA ALA A 54 2.31 -2.17 19.66
C ALA A 54 1.30 -2.13 20.83
N LYS A 55 1.47 -1.15 21.74
CA LYS A 55 0.62 -0.94 22.93
C LYS A 55 -0.20 0.34 22.86
N GLY A 56 0.21 1.30 22.04
CA GLY A 56 -0.41 2.61 21.93
C GLY A 56 -1.84 2.59 21.38
N LYS A 57 -2.63 3.61 21.70
CA LYS A 57 -3.97 3.85 21.14
C LYS A 57 -3.92 4.06 19.63
N TRP A 58 -2.88 4.73 19.16
CA TRP A 58 -2.65 5.07 17.77
C TRP A 58 -1.42 4.37 17.21
N LEU A 59 -1.49 3.94 15.97
CA LEU A 59 -0.38 3.36 15.21
C LEU A 59 0.09 4.38 14.16
N LEU A 60 1.40 4.58 14.11
CA LEU A 60 2.08 5.34 13.06
C LEU A 60 3.17 4.45 12.46
N PHE A 61 3.28 4.45 11.15
CA PHE A 61 4.31 3.68 10.45
C PHE A 61 5.35 4.60 9.84
N ALA A 62 6.60 4.17 9.86
CA ALA A 62 7.71 4.83 9.18
C ALA A 62 8.57 3.79 8.47
N ASP A 63 9.04 4.12 7.27
CA ASP A 63 10.07 3.35 6.57
C ASP A 63 11.45 3.83 7.04
N ALA A 64 12.44 2.94 7.06
CA ALA A 64 13.74 3.20 7.67
C ALA A 64 14.57 4.29 6.94
N ASP A 65 14.23 4.59 5.70
CA ASP A 65 14.87 5.63 4.89
C ASP A 65 14.12 6.97 4.87
N ASP A 66 13.00 7.07 5.60
CA ASP A 66 12.14 8.25 5.68
C ASP A 66 12.21 8.89 7.07
N PHE A 67 11.52 10.03 7.28
CA PHE A 67 11.49 10.70 8.57
C PHE A 67 10.20 11.48 8.81
N PHE A 68 9.89 11.76 10.07
CA PHE A 68 8.82 12.66 10.48
C PHE A 68 9.33 14.12 10.51
N VAL A 69 8.41 15.08 10.39
CA VAL A 69 8.75 16.49 10.58
C VAL A 69 9.18 16.77 12.03
N GLY A 70 10.00 17.80 12.26
CA GLY A 70 10.59 18.09 13.58
C GLY A 70 9.58 18.37 14.69
N ASN A 71 8.39 18.87 14.35
CA ASN A 71 7.28 19.14 15.28
C ASN A 71 6.20 18.03 15.29
N MET A 72 6.57 16.82 14.88
CA MET A 72 5.67 15.65 14.82
C MET A 72 4.90 15.45 16.12
N TYR A 73 5.58 15.56 17.26
CA TYR A 73 4.96 15.33 18.58
C TYR A 73 3.77 16.28 18.82
N ASP A 74 3.94 17.55 18.55
CA ASP A 74 2.89 18.55 18.74
C ASP A 74 1.70 18.29 17.81
N ILE A 75 1.98 17.94 16.53
CA ILE A 75 0.95 17.59 15.56
C ILE A 75 0.14 16.38 16.05
N ILE A 76 0.80 15.31 16.46
CA ILE A 76 0.12 14.09 16.93
C ILE A 76 -0.70 14.39 18.18
N ASN A 77 -0.11 15.09 19.15
CA ASN A 77 -0.74 15.38 20.44
C ASN A 77 -2.02 16.19 20.29
N THR A 78 -2.10 17.06 19.28
CA THR A 78 -3.35 17.79 18.95
C THR A 78 -4.48 16.86 18.55
N HIS A 79 -4.20 15.64 18.08
CA HIS A 79 -5.19 14.72 17.53
C HIS A 79 -5.37 13.41 18.32
N VAL A 80 -4.65 13.20 19.44
CA VAL A 80 -4.74 11.94 20.22
C VAL A 80 -6.12 11.63 20.75
N GLU A 81 -6.93 12.67 21.03
CA GLU A 81 -8.30 12.53 21.54
C GLU A 81 -9.36 12.51 20.42
N SER A 82 -8.97 12.51 19.15
CA SER A 82 -9.92 12.37 18.04
C SER A 82 -10.70 11.06 18.15
N ASP A 83 -11.99 11.12 17.81
CA ASP A 83 -12.86 9.96 17.67
C ASP A 83 -12.74 9.25 16.29
N ALA A 84 -12.01 9.84 15.35
CA ALA A 84 -11.71 9.21 14.06
C ALA A 84 -11.00 7.87 14.22
N ASP A 85 -11.27 6.92 13.34
CA ASP A 85 -10.54 5.65 13.28
C ASP A 85 -9.22 5.78 12.53
N VAL A 86 -9.18 6.69 11.55
CA VAL A 86 -7.98 7.02 10.77
C VAL A 86 -7.91 8.53 10.52
N ILE A 87 -6.74 9.09 10.78
CA ILE A 87 -6.43 10.49 10.44
C ILE A 87 -5.33 10.49 9.40
N TYR A 88 -5.60 11.10 8.26
CA TYR A 88 -4.65 11.25 7.15
C TYR A 88 -3.96 12.60 7.23
N PHE A 89 -2.66 12.60 7.00
CA PHE A 89 -1.86 13.82 6.96
C PHE A 89 -1.20 14.00 5.59
N ARG A 90 -0.85 15.23 5.26
CA ARG A 90 0.00 15.49 4.11
C ARG A 90 1.38 14.90 4.34
N LYS A 91 2.02 14.60 3.24
CA LYS A 91 3.43 14.23 3.19
C LYS A 91 4.19 15.20 2.32
N GLN A 92 5.48 15.26 2.54
CA GLN A 92 6.43 15.89 1.64
C GLN A 92 7.35 14.81 1.06
N ALA A 93 7.84 15.00 -0.16
CA ALA A 93 8.90 14.16 -0.69
C ALA A 93 10.10 15.03 -1.03
N VAL A 94 11.28 14.56 -0.64
CA VAL A 94 12.58 15.22 -0.88
C VAL A 94 13.56 14.24 -1.51
N TYR A 95 14.65 14.73 -2.07
CA TYR A 95 15.73 13.85 -2.48
C TYR A 95 16.62 13.51 -1.29
N SER A 96 17.06 12.26 -1.18
CA SER A 96 17.87 11.78 -0.03
C SER A 96 19.29 12.35 0.00
N ASP A 97 19.80 12.82 -1.13
CA ASP A 97 21.08 13.52 -1.28
C ASP A 97 20.99 15.01 -0.95
N ASP A 98 19.79 15.59 -1.00
CA ASP A 98 19.50 16.98 -0.64
C ASP A 98 18.07 17.13 -0.13
N ILE A 99 17.90 17.13 1.18
CA ILE A 99 16.60 17.24 1.86
C ILE A 99 15.86 18.56 1.62
N ASN A 100 16.56 19.59 1.11
CA ASN A 100 15.95 20.87 0.73
C ASN A 100 15.37 20.81 -0.70
N ARG A 101 15.76 19.84 -1.50
CA ARG A 101 15.28 19.65 -2.87
C ARG A 101 14.03 18.77 -2.88
N LYS A 102 12.88 19.36 -3.24
CA LYS A 102 11.61 18.64 -3.33
C LYS A 102 11.63 17.58 -4.46
N SER A 103 11.08 16.41 -4.16
CA SER A 103 10.84 15.32 -5.11
C SER A 103 9.36 15.29 -5.55
N PRO A 104 9.03 14.92 -6.79
CA PRO A 104 7.65 14.83 -7.26
C PRO A 104 6.88 13.61 -6.72
N ARG A 105 7.49 12.78 -5.87
CA ARG A 105 6.92 11.51 -5.39
C ARG A 105 5.67 11.69 -4.50
N SER A 106 5.41 12.87 -3.96
CA SER A 106 4.20 13.16 -3.17
C SER A 106 2.95 13.41 -4.02
N GLY A 107 3.09 13.87 -5.25
CA GLY A 107 2.02 14.50 -6.02
C GLY A 107 0.74 13.69 -6.23
N TYR A 108 0.78 12.36 -6.22
CA TYR A 108 -0.43 11.54 -6.33
C TYR A 108 -1.26 11.57 -5.04
N ILE A 109 -0.61 11.42 -3.88
CA ILE A 109 -1.29 11.45 -2.59
C ILE A 109 -1.78 12.86 -2.25
N ASP A 110 -1.02 13.90 -2.62
CA ASP A 110 -1.46 15.29 -2.45
C ASP A 110 -2.76 15.56 -3.20
N LYS A 111 -2.90 15.06 -4.44
CA LYS A 111 -4.17 15.15 -5.18
C LYS A 111 -5.35 14.45 -4.49
N ILE A 112 -5.11 13.30 -3.87
CA ILE A 112 -6.14 12.57 -3.12
C ILE A 112 -6.57 13.39 -1.89
N MET A 113 -5.62 13.95 -1.15
CA MET A 113 -5.88 14.84 -0.02
C MET A 113 -6.66 16.08 -0.46
N ASP A 114 -6.27 16.71 -1.57
CA ASP A 114 -6.95 17.89 -2.11
C ASP A 114 -8.40 17.62 -2.50
N ILE A 115 -8.71 16.43 -3.04
CA ILE A 115 -10.09 16.05 -3.34
C ILE A 115 -10.92 16.05 -2.06
N TYR A 116 -10.47 15.34 -1.03
CA TYR A 116 -11.20 15.28 0.23
C TYR A 116 -11.37 16.67 0.88
N LEU A 117 -10.30 17.44 0.99
CA LEU A 117 -10.31 18.75 1.64
C LEU A 117 -11.21 19.76 0.92
N LYS A 118 -11.38 19.63 -0.41
CA LYS A 118 -12.22 20.52 -1.22
C LYS A 118 -13.68 20.06 -1.32
N THR A 119 -13.93 18.77 -1.32
CA THR A 119 -15.24 18.20 -1.69
C THR A 119 -15.89 17.36 -0.60
N GLY A 120 -15.12 16.94 0.42
CA GLY A 120 -15.57 15.95 1.40
C GLY A 120 -15.65 14.52 0.86
N ASP A 121 -15.23 14.25 -0.39
CA ASP A 121 -15.25 12.90 -0.96
C ASP A 121 -14.18 12.03 -0.31
N GLU A 122 -14.62 11.13 0.56
CA GLU A 122 -13.75 10.19 1.30
C GLU A 122 -13.23 9.04 0.45
N LEU A 123 -13.90 8.71 -0.65
CA LEU A 123 -13.65 7.48 -1.39
C LEU A 123 -12.21 7.38 -1.92
N PRO A 124 -11.57 8.44 -2.47
CA PRO A 124 -10.17 8.39 -2.85
C PRO A 124 -9.21 8.16 -1.67
N LEU A 125 -9.45 8.77 -0.50
CA LEU A 125 -8.63 8.55 0.70
C LEU A 125 -8.74 7.10 1.17
N ARG A 126 -9.95 6.59 1.28
CA ARG A 126 -10.22 5.24 1.75
C ARG A 126 -9.62 4.16 0.85
N THR A 127 -9.68 4.38 -0.46
CA THR A 127 -9.31 3.34 -1.44
C THR A 127 -7.93 3.53 -2.06
N ARG A 128 -7.41 4.74 -2.20
CA ARG A 128 -6.20 5.01 -3.01
C ARG A 128 -4.99 5.50 -2.23
N TYR A 129 -5.15 5.82 -0.95
CA TYR A 129 -4.00 6.14 -0.09
C TYR A 129 -3.31 4.83 0.33
N GLY A 130 -2.64 4.18 -0.62
CA GLY A 130 -2.17 2.79 -0.57
C GLY A 130 -0.90 2.55 0.25
N VAL A 131 -0.43 3.50 1.07
CA VAL A 131 0.77 3.40 1.91
C VAL A 131 0.41 3.50 3.39
N PRO A 132 1.15 2.88 4.32
CA PRO A 132 0.81 2.87 5.73
C PRO A 132 1.22 4.15 6.47
N TRP A 133 2.24 4.85 5.99
CA TRP A 133 2.77 6.07 6.61
C TRP A 133 1.93 7.33 6.27
N GLY A 134 2.16 8.42 7.01
CA GLY A 134 1.35 9.65 6.89
C GLY A 134 -0.07 9.49 7.43
N LYS A 135 -0.28 8.56 8.35
CA LYS A 135 -1.56 8.26 9.00
C LYS A 135 -1.37 8.05 10.49
N MET A 136 -2.36 8.48 11.28
CA MET A 136 -2.64 7.92 12.60
C MET A 136 -3.79 6.93 12.45
N ILE A 137 -3.58 5.68 12.87
CA ILE A 137 -4.55 4.59 12.73
C ILE A 137 -4.90 4.08 14.12
N LYS A 138 -6.17 4.03 14.50
CA LYS A 138 -6.56 3.42 15.77
C LYS A 138 -6.13 1.95 15.80
N LYS A 139 -5.39 1.57 16.84
CA LYS A 139 -4.98 0.17 17.05
C LYS A 139 -6.18 -0.77 17.10
N SER A 140 -7.26 -0.36 17.77
CA SER A 140 -8.49 -1.15 17.85
C SER A 140 -9.15 -1.44 16.49
N LEU A 141 -9.04 -0.55 15.51
CA LEU A 141 -9.50 -0.83 14.14
C LEU A 141 -8.75 -2.02 13.56
N VAL A 142 -7.42 -2.02 13.69
CA VAL A 142 -6.55 -3.08 13.16
C VAL A 142 -6.79 -4.41 13.86
N GLU A 143 -6.94 -4.40 15.19
CA GLU A 143 -7.19 -5.58 16.00
C GLU A 143 -8.58 -6.19 15.75
N ASN A 144 -9.63 -5.37 15.79
CA ASN A 144 -11.01 -5.83 15.63
C ASN A 144 -11.29 -6.45 14.26
N HIS A 145 -10.57 -6.01 13.24
CA HIS A 145 -10.71 -6.51 11.87
C HIS A 145 -9.56 -7.44 11.44
N HIS A 146 -8.66 -7.80 12.35
CA HIS A 146 -7.50 -8.66 12.08
C HIS A 146 -6.68 -8.21 10.86
N ILE A 147 -6.50 -6.88 10.72
CA ILE A 147 -5.80 -6.30 9.56
C ILE A 147 -4.31 -6.58 9.70
N ARG A 148 -3.69 -7.14 8.64
CA ARG A 148 -2.27 -7.48 8.59
C ARG A 148 -1.67 -7.05 7.27
N PHE A 149 -0.36 -6.83 7.28
CA PHE A 149 0.42 -6.68 6.06
C PHE A 149 0.58 -8.03 5.35
N GLU A 150 0.59 -8.01 4.04
CA GLU A 150 0.95 -9.20 3.28
C GLU A 150 2.47 -9.46 3.37
N GLU A 151 2.87 -10.71 3.60
CA GLU A 151 4.29 -11.10 3.68
C GLU A 151 4.81 -11.44 2.28
N ILE A 152 4.72 -10.48 1.37
CA ILE A 152 5.15 -10.55 -0.01
C ILE A 152 6.22 -9.50 -0.31
N LYS A 153 7.05 -9.77 -1.29
CA LYS A 153 8.22 -8.91 -1.59
C LYS A 153 7.85 -7.51 -2.09
N TYR A 154 6.75 -7.39 -2.84
CA TYR A 154 6.32 -6.14 -3.48
C TYR A 154 4.86 -5.88 -3.16
N SER A 155 4.48 -4.61 -2.99
CA SER A 155 3.09 -4.19 -2.74
C SER A 155 2.46 -4.80 -1.46
N ASN A 156 3.28 -5.07 -0.46
CA ASN A 156 2.87 -5.65 0.82
C ASN A 156 1.97 -4.75 1.67
N ASP A 157 1.96 -3.46 1.38
CA ASP A 157 1.28 -2.38 2.10
C ASP A 157 -0.10 -2.02 1.53
N ILE A 158 -0.37 -2.38 0.27
CA ILE A 158 -1.58 -1.94 -0.44
C ILE A 158 -2.83 -2.50 0.24
N LEU A 159 -2.86 -3.81 0.52
CA LEU A 159 -4.05 -4.45 1.09
C LEU A 159 -4.28 -4.01 2.54
N PHE A 160 -3.22 -3.86 3.35
CA PHE A 160 -3.31 -3.27 4.68
C PHE A 160 -3.94 -1.89 4.63
N SER A 161 -3.45 -1.02 3.74
CA SER A 161 -3.90 0.37 3.65
C SER A 161 -5.34 0.50 3.19
N VAL A 162 -5.78 -0.33 2.25
CA VAL A 162 -7.18 -0.30 1.79
C VAL A 162 -8.14 -0.90 2.84
N HIS A 163 -7.74 -1.94 3.55
CA HIS A 163 -8.54 -2.46 4.67
C HIS A 163 -8.74 -1.38 5.74
N VAL A 164 -7.66 -0.72 6.16
CA VAL A 164 -7.71 0.40 7.12
C VAL A 164 -8.65 1.50 6.63
N GLY A 165 -8.53 1.94 5.38
CA GLY A 165 -9.37 3.00 4.84
C GLY A 165 -10.83 2.63 4.71
N CYS A 166 -11.13 1.42 4.22
CA CYS A 166 -12.49 0.99 3.93
C CYS A 166 -13.26 0.51 5.17
N LEU A 167 -12.57 -0.08 6.15
CA LEU A 167 -13.20 -0.60 7.38
C LEU A 167 -13.32 0.46 8.48
N ALA A 168 -12.63 1.58 8.36
CA ALA A 168 -12.78 2.74 9.24
C ALA A 168 -14.21 3.29 9.14
N LYS A 169 -14.87 3.50 10.30
CA LYS A 169 -16.18 4.15 10.37
C LYS A 169 -16.05 5.65 10.11
N LYS A 170 -15.11 6.29 10.80
CA LYS A 170 -14.86 7.73 10.69
C LYS A 170 -13.40 7.98 10.26
N ILE A 171 -13.21 8.84 9.26
CA ILE A 171 -11.89 9.30 8.84
C ILE A 171 -11.82 10.82 8.93
N GLU A 172 -10.61 11.33 9.12
CA GLU A 172 -10.28 12.75 9.05
C GLU A 172 -9.07 12.95 8.15
N ALA A 173 -8.94 14.12 7.56
CA ALA A 173 -7.74 14.52 6.84
C ALA A 173 -7.31 15.92 7.25
N ILE A 174 -6.05 16.04 7.60
CA ILE A 174 -5.44 17.26 8.14
C ILE A 174 -4.47 17.83 7.11
N ASP A 175 -4.66 19.10 6.76
CA ASP A 175 -3.82 19.83 5.81
C ASP A 175 -2.48 20.26 6.45
N THR A 176 -1.78 19.28 7.03
CA THR A 176 -0.49 19.48 7.68
C THR A 176 0.45 18.36 7.29
N VAL A 177 1.69 18.70 6.98
CA VAL A 177 2.75 17.71 6.68
C VAL A 177 3.18 17.05 7.98
N LEU A 178 3.06 15.72 8.05
CA LEU A 178 3.54 14.90 9.17
C LEU A 178 4.77 14.07 8.79
N TYR A 179 4.86 13.63 7.56
CA TYR A 179 5.82 12.62 7.10
C TYR A 179 6.57 13.07 5.86
N VAL A 180 7.87 12.78 5.82
CA VAL A 180 8.76 13.15 4.71
C VAL A 180 9.37 11.89 4.09
N VAL A 181 9.09 11.69 2.81
CA VAL A 181 9.61 10.57 2.03
C VAL A 181 10.94 10.97 1.38
N ALA A 182 12.00 10.23 1.68
CA ALA A 182 13.31 10.43 1.07
C ALA A 182 13.43 9.60 -0.21
N SER A 183 13.50 10.26 -1.34
CA SER A 183 13.58 9.65 -2.67
C SER A 183 15.03 9.61 -3.16
N ARG A 184 15.47 8.48 -3.74
CA ARG A 184 16.73 8.39 -4.47
C ARG A 184 16.50 8.58 -5.95
N GLU A 185 17.38 9.31 -6.65
CA GLU A 185 17.37 9.33 -8.11
C GLU A 185 17.58 7.91 -8.64
N GLY A 186 16.73 7.46 -9.57
CA GLY A 186 16.81 6.11 -10.13
C GLY A 186 16.25 5.00 -9.25
N SER A 187 15.51 5.32 -8.18
CA SER A 187 14.89 4.30 -7.33
C SER A 187 13.93 3.37 -8.12
N ALA A 188 13.83 2.13 -7.66
CA ALA A 188 13.15 0.99 -8.33
C ALA A 188 11.69 1.21 -8.76
N THR A 189 11.05 2.27 -8.31
CA THR A 189 9.68 2.64 -8.73
C THR A 189 9.64 3.31 -10.11
N SER A 190 10.77 3.70 -10.70
CA SER A 190 10.86 4.36 -12.01
C SER A 190 11.05 3.40 -13.20
N ASN A 191 11.41 2.13 -12.97
CA ASN A 191 11.66 1.18 -14.05
C ASN A 191 10.42 0.33 -14.38
N TYR A 192 9.80 0.64 -15.51
CA TYR A 192 8.58 0.00 -16.02
C TYR A 192 8.75 -1.44 -16.55
N CYS A 193 9.95 -2.02 -16.52
CA CYS A 193 10.18 -3.40 -16.95
C CYS A 193 10.09 -4.34 -15.72
N LEU A 194 8.89 -4.85 -15.44
CA LEU A 194 8.72 -5.84 -14.37
C LEU A 194 9.31 -7.18 -14.78
N LYS A 195 10.14 -7.76 -13.93
CA LYS A 195 10.56 -9.16 -14.07
C LYS A 195 9.33 -10.09 -13.91
N PRO A 196 9.33 -11.30 -14.48
CA PRO A 196 8.17 -12.22 -14.38
C PRO A 196 7.67 -12.45 -12.95
N ASP A 197 8.57 -12.68 -12.00
CA ASP A 197 8.18 -12.90 -10.61
C ASP A 197 7.58 -11.63 -9.97
N GLU A 198 8.13 -10.47 -10.29
CA GLU A 198 7.59 -9.20 -9.83
C GLU A 198 6.19 -8.93 -10.42
N LEU A 199 5.99 -9.22 -11.72
CA LEU A 199 4.69 -9.13 -12.37
C LEU A 199 3.67 -10.01 -11.65
N ARG A 200 4.03 -11.25 -11.32
CA ARG A 200 3.15 -12.22 -10.64
C ARG A 200 2.76 -11.73 -9.24
N ILE A 201 3.71 -11.27 -8.44
CA ILE A 201 3.46 -10.81 -7.08
C ILE A 201 2.58 -9.55 -7.08
N ARG A 202 2.94 -8.54 -7.90
CA ARG A 202 2.19 -7.28 -7.97
C ARG A 202 0.79 -7.47 -8.54
N ALA A 203 0.63 -8.31 -9.56
CA ALA A 203 -0.68 -8.64 -10.11
C ALA A 203 -1.56 -9.37 -9.09
N GLY A 204 -0.96 -10.24 -8.27
CA GLY A 204 -1.67 -10.89 -7.17
C GLY A 204 -2.18 -9.89 -6.14
N ALA A 205 -1.35 -8.96 -5.71
CA ALA A 205 -1.74 -7.89 -4.78
C ALA A 205 -2.86 -7.01 -5.38
N ALA A 206 -2.70 -6.59 -6.64
CA ALA A 206 -3.72 -5.79 -7.34
C ALA A 206 -5.05 -6.51 -7.48
N PHE A 207 -5.02 -7.83 -7.75
CA PHE A 207 -6.25 -8.62 -7.84
C PHE A 207 -6.97 -8.73 -6.49
N ARG A 208 -6.25 -8.98 -5.39
CA ARG A 208 -6.85 -9.04 -4.05
C ARG A 208 -7.42 -7.68 -3.62
N TYR A 209 -6.69 -6.59 -3.94
CA TYR A 209 -7.19 -5.23 -3.73
C TYR A 209 -8.51 -4.97 -4.48
N ASP A 210 -8.57 -5.30 -5.78
CA ASP A 210 -9.78 -5.12 -6.59
C ASP A 210 -10.93 -6.02 -6.12
N SER A 211 -10.63 -7.26 -5.69
CA SER A 211 -11.60 -8.19 -5.14
C SER A 211 -12.21 -7.66 -3.83
N PHE A 212 -11.37 -7.15 -2.93
CA PHE A 212 -11.83 -6.55 -1.69
C PHE A 212 -12.76 -5.35 -1.95
N LEU A 213 -12.37 -4.43 -2.83
CA LEU A 213 -13.21 -3.28 -3.18
C LEU A 213 -14.53 -3.69 -3.84
N PHE A 214 -14.51 -4.71 -4.68
CA PHE A 214 -15.72 -5.22 -5.33
C PHE A 214 -16.69 -5.82 -4.32
N GLN A 215 -16.20 -6.62 -3.37
CA GLN A 215 -17.00 -7.22 -2.30
C GLN A 215 -17.64 -6.19 -1.35
N HIS A 216 -16.97 -5.03 -1.19
CA HIS A 216 -17.46 -3.94 -0.33
C HIS A 216 -18.22 -2.84 -1.09
N ASN A 217 -18.56 -3.05 -2.37
CA ASN A 217 -19.23 -2.06 -3.24
C ASN A 217 -18.50 -0.72 -3.35
N MET A 218 -17.17 -0.74 -3.19
CA MET A 218 -16.29 0.44 -3.30
C MET A 218 -15.46 0.45 -4.57
N SER A 219 -15.87 -0.33 -5.58
CA SER A 219 -15.11 -0.50 -6.82
C SER A 219 -14.99 0.79 -7.60
N GLN A 220 -13.75 1.12 -7.92
CA GLN A 220 -13.36 2.20 -8.83
C GLN A 220 -12.61 1.63 -10.03
N ARG A 221 -11.66 2.39 -10.60
CA ARG A 221 -10.74 1.87 -11.60
C ARG A 221 -9.95 0.69 -11.04
N ARG A 222 -9.98 -0.44 -11.73
CA ARG A 222 -9.32 -1.67 -11.28
C ARG A 222 -7.83 -1.64 -11.56
N GLU A 223 -7.04 -1.92 -10.53
CA GLU A 223 -5.57 -1.92 -10.61
C GLU A 223 -5.05 -3.09 -11.44
N ILE A 224 -5.71 -4.25 -11.37
CA ILE A 224 -5.31 -5.45 -12.12
C ILE A 224 -5.28 -5.23 -13.64
N VAL A 225 -6.08 -4.29 -14.17
CA VAL A 225 -6.17 -4.03 -15.62
C VAL A 225 -4.81 -3.71 -16.24
N SER A 226 -3.99 -2.94 -15.54
CA SER A 226 -2.64 -2.60 -16.00
C SER A 226 -1.74 -3.83 -16.14
N TYR A 227 -1.89 -4.79 -15.24
CA TYR A 227 -1.15 -6.06 -15.23
C TYR A 227 -1.67 -7.05 -16.26
N ILE A 228 -3.00 -7.17 -16.43
CA ILE A 228 -3.62 -8.00 -17.47
C ILE A 228 -3.10 -7.62 -18.86
N ARG A 229 -2.99 -6.34 -19.15
CA ARG A 229 -2.45 -5.85 -20.42
C ARG A 229 -0.99 -6.30 -20.65
N ARG A 230 -0.19 -6.36 -19.61
CA ARG A 230 1.21 -6.83 -19.68
C ARG A 230 1.29 -8.35 -19.82
N MET A 231 0.45 -9.10 -19.11
CA MET A 231 0.41 -10.56 -19.16
C MET A 231 0.13 -11.08 -20.58
N LEU A 232 -0.64 -10.36 -21.39
CA LEU A 232 -0.93 -10.75 -22.76
C LEU A 232 0.34 -10.96 -23.60
N SER A 233 1.38 -10.18 -23.32
CA SER A 233 2.67 -10.26 -24.02
C SER A 233 3.77 -11.03 -23.25
N GLN A 234 3.68 -11.10 -21.92
CA GLN A 234 4.75 -11.57 -21.07
C GLN A 234 4.47 -12.94 -20.42
N ASP A 235 3.23 -13.21 -20.00
CA ASP A 235 2.85 -14.45 -19.29
C ASP A 235 1.39 -14.82 -19.55
N ARG A 236 1.17 -15.60 -20.60
CA ARG A 236 -0.18 -16.07 -20.96
C ARG A 236 -0.76 -17.07 -19.96
N SER A 237 0.06 -17.81 -19.23
CA SER A 237 -0.40 -18.73 -18.18
C SER A 237 -1.01 -17.94 -17.01
N LEU A 238 -0.34 -16.90 -16.58
CA LEU A 238 -0.83 -15.98 -15.56
C LEU A 238 -2.08 -15.21 -16.02
N LEU A 239 -2.10 -14.80 -17.30
CA LEU A 239 -3.29 -14.20 -17.90
C LEU A 239 -4.51 -15.14 -17.84
N ASN A 240 -4.33 -16.41 -18.21
CA ASN A 240 -5.38 -17.43 -18.13
C ASN A 240 -5.91 -17.61 -16.70
N TYR A 241 -5.01 -17.62 -15.72
CA TYR A 241 -5.37 -17.74 -14.31
C TYR A 241 -6.31 -16.60 -13.89
N TYR A 242 -5.96 -15.35 -14.14
CA TYR A 242 -6.79 -14.21 -13.76
C TYR A 242 -8.03 -14.06 -14.64
N PHE A 243 -7.95 -14.40 -15.92
CA PHE A 243 -9.11 -14.36 -16.82
C PHE A 243 -10.25 -15.27 -16.36
N LYS A 244 -9.92 -16.41 -15.76
CA LYS A 244 -10.90 -17.34 -15.18
C LYS A 244 -11.58 -16.80 -13.93
N ARG A 245 -11.00 -15.83 -13.28
CA ARG A 245 -11.42 -15.26 -11.99
C ARG A 245 -11.96 -13.82 -12.11
N LEU A 246 -12.20 -13.33 -13.32
CA LEU A 246 -12.69 -11.96 -13.53
C LEU A 246 -14.08 -11.70 -12.89
N ASP A 247 -14.87 -12.74 -12.67
CA ASP A 247 -16.14 -12.67 -11.94
C ASP A 247 -16.00 -12.35 -10.45
N GLU A 248 -14.81 -12.54 -9.88
CA GLU A 248 -14.51 -12.12 -8.51
C GLU A 248 -14.35 -10.59 -8.36
N ILE A 249 -14.20 -9.86 -9.47
CA ILE A 249 -13.94 -8.42 -9.49
C ILE A 249 -14.82 -7.62 -10.46
N TYR A 250 -15.60 -8.30 -11.28
CA TYR A 250 -16.52 -7.66 -12.25
C TYR A 250 -17.91 -8.27 -12.19
N PRO A 251 -18.98 -7.48 -12.41
CA PRO A 251 -20.35 -7.97 -12.44
C PRO A 251 -20.63 -8.85 -13.67
N SER A 252 -19.81 -8.76 -14.70
CA SER A 252 -19.90 -9.61 -15.90
C SER A 252 -18.61 -9.60 -16.71
N LYS A 253 -18.41 -10.65 -17.52
CA LYS A 253 -17.28 -10.73 -18.46
C LYS A 253 -17.29 -9.62 -19.49
N ILE A 254 -18.47 -9.15 -19.91
CA ILE A 254 -18.58 -8.01 -20.84
C ILE A 254 -18.06 -6.73 -20.18
N ALA A 255 -18.41 -6.49 -18.93
CA ALA A 255 -17.87 -5.35 -18.16
C ALA A 255 -16.35 -5.42 -18.06
N ALA A 256 -15.81 -6.61 -17.75
CA ALA A 256 -14.35 -6.84 -17.69
C ALA A 256 -13.67 -6.54 -19.04
N LEU A 257 -14.19 -7.08 -20.14
CA LEU A 257 -13.64 -6.85 -21.47
C LEU A 257 -13.65 -5.36 -21.86
N LYS A 258 -14.74 -4.65 -21.57
CA LYS A 258 -14.85 -3.20 -21.82
C LYS A 258 -13.79 -2.43 -21.06
N ASP A 259 -13.61 -2.71 -19.77
CA ASP A 259 -12.64 -2.02 -18.91
C ASP A 259 -11.20 -2.32 -19.34
N ILE A 260 -10.85 -3.59 -19.55
CA ILE A 260 -9.50 -4.01 -19.97
C ILE A 260 -9.12 -3.41 -21.33
N CYS A 261 -10.08 -3.31 -22.26
CA CYS A 261 -9.87 -2.76 -23.60
C CYS A 261 -9.99 -1.23 -23.68
N ASN A 262 -10.43 -0.58 -22.60
CA ASN A 262 -10.63 0.87 -22.60
C ASN A 262 -9.29 1.60 -22.80
N GLY A 263 -9.28 2.55 -23.76
CA GLY A 263 -8.08 3.32 -24.11
C GLY A 263 -7.00 2.53 -24.88
N CYS A 264 -7.24 1.24 -25.20
CA CYS A 264 -6.28 0.43 -25.95
C CYS A 264 -6.39 0.63 -27.46
N SER A 265 -5.28 0.35 -28.17
CA SER A 265 -5.26 0.35 -29.63
C SER A 265 -6.18 -0.74 -30.20
N LEU A 266 -6.65 -0.54 -31.46
CA LEU A 266 -7.48 -1.52 -32.15
C LEU A 266 -6.79 -2.90 -32.22
N LYS A 267 -5.49 -2.91 -32.51
CA LYS A 267 -4.68 -4.15 -32.56
C LYS A 267 -4.75 -4.91 -31.22
N PHE A 268 -4.59 -4.22 -30.10
CA PHE A 268 -4.71 -4.85 -28.78
C PHE A 268 -6.12 -5.41 -28.57
N LYS A 269 -7.16 -4.63 -28.87
CA LYS A 269 -8.56 -5.06 -28.72
C LYS A 269 -8.83 -6.35 -29.49
N VAL A 270 -8.45 -6.41 -30.75
CA VAL A 270 -8.64 -7.60 -31.61
C VAL A 270 -7.92 -8.82 -31.01
N VAL A 271 -6.64 -8.67 -30.65
CA VAL A 271 -5.87 -9.78 -30.06
C VAL A 271 -6.48 -10.25 -28.76
N PHE A 272 -6.89 -9.33 -27.89
CA PHE A 272 -7.47 -9.67 -26.60
C PHE A 272 -8.84 -10.32 -26.71
N TYR A 273 -9.71 -9.84 -27.63
CA TYR A 273 -11.01 -10.49 -27.91
C TYR A 273 -10.86 -11.89 -28.50
N LEU A 274 -9.95 -12.10 -29.43
CA LEU A 274 -9.66 -13.42 -29.99
C LEU A 274 -9.15 -14.36 -28.91
N TYR A 275 -8.24 -13.90 -28.05
CA TYR A 275 -7.75 -14.67 -26.93
C TYR A 275 -8.85 -15.05 -25.94
N SER A 276 -9.74 -14.11 -25.63
CA SER A 276 -10.89 -14.32 -24.74
C SER A 276 -11.86 -15.37 -25.32
N LEU A 277 -12.09 -15.35 -26.62
CA LEU A 277 -12.93 -16.32 -27.32
C LEU A 277 -12.33 -17.72 -27.27
N ILE A 278 -11.03 -17.86 -27.47
CA ILE A 278 -10.33 -19.15 -27.38
C ILE A 278 -10.49 -19.77 -25.97
N ILE A 279 -10.29 -18.96 -24.93
CA ILE A 279 -10.48 -19.45 -23.54
C ILE A 279 -11.92 -19.84 -23.29
N TRP A 280 -12.87 -19.11 -23.82
CA TRP A 280 -14.29 -19.42 -23.66
C TRP A 280 -14.68 -20.73 -24.36
N ILE A 281 -14.24 -20.92 -25.61
CA ILE A 281 -14.47 -22.15 -26.37
C ILE A 281 -13.83 -23.36 -25.69
N SER A 282 -12.58 -23.22 -25.20
CA SER A 282 -11.90 -24.30 -24.48
C SER A 282 -12.62 -24.74 -23.19
N ARG A 283 -13.37 -23.84 -22.55
CA ARG A 283 -14.23 -24.20 -21.40
C ARG A 283 -15.50 -24.98 -21.81
N CYS A 284 -16.12 -24.61 -22.93
CA CYS A 284 -17.32 -25.27 -23.41
C CYS A 284 -17.04 -26.68 -23.96
N LEU A 285 -15.80 -27.01 -24.30
CA LEU A 285 -15.38 -28.33 -24.78
C LEU A 285 -14.97 -29.30 -23.65
N VAL A 286 -14.76 -28.80 -22.42
CA VAL A 286 -14.29 -29.58 -21.25
C VAL A 286 -15.43 -29.76 -20.22
N SER A 287 -16.54 -29.06 -20.38
CA SER A 287 -17.78 -29.22 -19.61
C SER A 287 -18.72 -30.19 -20.32
#